data_92d74e9b3d7efa0f92615dde4859910e
#
_entry.id   92d74e9b3d7efa0f92615dde4859910e
#
_cell.length_a   1.000
_cell.length_b   1.000
_cell.length_c   1.000
_cell.angle_alpha   90.00
_cell.angle_beta   90.00
_cell.angle_gamma   90.00
#
_symmetry.space_group_name_H-M   'P 1'
#
loop_
_entity.id
_entity.type
_entity.pdbx_description
1 polymer ?
#
loop_
_entity_poly.entity_id
_entity_poly.type
_entity_poly.pdbx_seq_one_letter_code
_entity_poly.pdbx_strand_id
1 'polypeptide(L)'
;FNLIAAPIKRLMSMLETFQQGWAGFERFQELMDEPVEIENPERPEYLENPQGEIIFDQVAFRYNKDTRSILKHFDLKIPAGKMIALVGPSGVGKTTIAQLIPRFYEISSGNLYIDGTDVRSYDLHSLRSHIGYVQQDVTIFWGTIRENIEYGKIGASFDEIVEAAKSAGIHDFIESLPEGYETMVGERGVMLSGGQKQRISLSRFFLK
;
A
#
# COMPACT_ATOMS: atom_id res chain seq x y z
N PHE A 1 -47.21 -0.18 40.68
CA PHE A 1 -46.08 0.62 40.14
C PHE A 1 -45.08 -0.22 39.33
N ASN A 2 -44.82 -1.47 39.69
CA ASN A 2 -43.87 -2.32 38.95
C ASN A 2 -44.38 -2.77 37.58
N LEU A 3 -45.67 -2.83 37.31
CA LEU A 3 -46.27 -3.24 36.03
C LEU A 3 -45.98 -2.24 34.88
N ILE A 4 -45.76 -0.97 35.20
CA ILE A 4 -45.46 0.08 34.20
C ILE A 4 -43.94 0.31 34.08
N ALA A 5 -43.20 0.15 35.14
CA ALA A 5 -41.76 0.43 35.16
C ALA A 5 -40.93 -0.54 34.29
N ALA A 6 -41.33 -1.79 34.23
CA ALA A 6 -40.61 -2.79 33.43
C ALA A 6 -40.73 -2.56 31.92
N PRO A 7 -41.92 -2.30 31.33
CA PRO A 7 -42.03 -1.92 29.92
C PRO A 7 -41.27 -0.65 29.55
N ILE A 8 -41.27 0.36 30.43
CA ILE A 8 -40.56 1.62 30.19
C ILE A 8 -39.05 1.38 30.13
N LYS A 9 -38.46 0.59 31.06
CA LYS A 9 -37.04 0.22 31.02
C LYS A 9 -36.70 -0.51 29.75
N ARG A 10 -37.59 -1.41 29.28
CA ARG A 10 -37.37 -2.15 28.04
C ARG A 10 -37.37 -1.26 26.80
N LEU A 11 -38.27 -0.28 26.76
CA LEU A 11 -38.29 0.74 25.71
C LEU A 11 -37.00 1.57 25.71
N MET A 12 -36.52 1.98 26.89
CA MET A 12 -35.27 2.73 27.02
C MET A 12 -34.08 1.94 26.53
N SER A 13 -33.97 0.65 26.91
CA SER A 13 -32.88 -0.21 26.42
C SER A 13 -32.96 -0.44 24.92
N MET A 14 -34.15 -0.55 24.33
CA MET A 14 -34.31 -0.65 22.87
C MET A 14 -33.87 0.64 22.17
N LEU A 15 -34.16 1.81 22.74
CA LEU A 15 -33.71 3.10 22.22
C LEU A 15 -32.18 3.22 22.23
N GLU A 16 -31.54 2.81 23.33
CA GLU A 16 -30.07 2.78 23.43
C GLU A 16 -29.45 1.84 22.39
N THR A 17 -30.00 0.64 22.22
CA THR A 17 -29.52 -0.32 21.21
C THR A 17 -29.72 0.22 19.79
N PHE A 18 -30.84 0.88 19.54
CA PHE A 18 -31.12 1.51 18.24
C PHE A 18 -30.13 2.65 17.95
N GLN A 19 -29.84 3.52 18.93
CA GLN A 19 -28.88 4.61 18.78
C GLN A 19 -27.48 4.09 18.51
N GLN A 20 -27.03 3.02 19.20
CA GLN A 20 -25.74 2.38 18.94
C GLN A 20 -25.69 1.78 17.54
N GLY A 21 -26.74 1.09 17.11
CA GLY A 21 -26.85 0.55 15.76
C GLY A 21 -26.83 1.62 14.68
N TRP A 22 -27.56 2.72 14.93
CA TRP A 22 -27.60 3.86 14.01
C TRP A 22 -26.24 4.52 13.85
N ALA A 23 -25.54 4.79 14.96
CA ALA A 23 -24.20 5.37 14.91
C ALA A 23 -23.18 4.47 14.17
N GLY A 24 -23.34 3.14 14.30
CA GLY A 24 -22.55 2.17 13.51
C GLY A 24 -22.87 2.24 12.02
N PHE A 25 -24.16 2.37 11.68
CA PHE A 25 -24.61 2.49 10.29
C PHE A 25 -24.14 3.81 9.64
N GLU A 26 -24.21 4.93 10.36
CA GLU A 26 -23.68 6.23 9.87
C GLU A 26 -22.19 6.13 9.52
N ARG A 27 -21.38 5.54 10.39
CA ARG A 27 -19.94 5.33 10.10
C ARG A 27 -19.70 4.42 8.92
N PHE A 28 -20.52 3.39 8.76
CA PHE A 28 -20.46 2.52 7.59
C PHE A 28 -20.80 3.30 6.31
N GLN A 29 -21.84 4.14 6.36
CA GLN A 29 -22.24 4.95 5.22
C GLN A 29 -21.18 6.00 4.86
N GLU A 30 -20.62 6.70 5.86
CA GLU A 30 -19.49 7.62 5.65
C GLU A 30 -18.33 6.95 4.93
N LEU A 31 -17.97 5.71 5.34
CA LEU A 31 -16.90 4.94 4.68
C LEU A 31 -17.26 4.54 3.24
N MET A 32 -18.51 4.19 2.99
CA MET A 32 -18.98 3.80 1.64
C MET A 32 -19.10 5.00 0.70
N ASP A 33 -19.38 6.19 1.25
CA ASP A 33 -19.52 7.43 0.50
C ASP A 33 -18.19 8.16 0.30
N GLU A 34 -17.07 7.62 0.85
CA GLU A 34 -15.73 8.21 0.68
C GLU A 34 -15.35 8.22 -0.80
N PRO A 35 -15.09 9.39 -1.38
CA PRO A 35 -14.79 9.50 -2.81
C PRO A 35 -13.42 8.88 -3.13
N VAL A 36 -13.32 8.26 -4.30
CA VAL A 36 -12.05 7.79 -4.84
C VAL A 36 -11.22 9.00 -5.24
N GLU A 37 -10.12 9.26 -4.53
CA GLU A 37 -9.26 10.43 -4.79
C GLU A 37 -8.54 10.37 -6.14
N ILE A 38 -8.17 9.17 -6.59
CA ILE A 38 -7.37 8.95 -7.80
C ILE A 38 -8.13 7.98 -8.71
N GLU A 39 -8.70 8.51 -9.76
CA GLU A 39 -9.46 7.75 -10.74
C GLU A 39 -8.62 7.44 -12.00
N ASN A 40 -9.03 6.40 -12.71
CA ASN A 40 -8.52 6.13 -14.06
C ASN A 40 -9.01 7.22 -15.02
N PRO A 41 -8.21 7.61 -16.02
CA PRO A 41 -8.67 8.48 -17.09
C PRO A 41 -9.77 7.80 -17.91
N GLU A 42 -10.63 8.58 -18.57
CA GLU A 42 -11.70 8.06 -19.44
C GLU A 42 -11.18 7.12 -20.55
N ARG A 43 -9.97 7.36 -21.02
CA ARG A 43 -9.28 6.55 -22.04
C ARG A 43 -7.87 6.22 -21.54
N PRO A 44 -7.75 5.18 -20.71
CA PRO A 44 -6.46 4.82 -20.12
C PRO A 44 -5.51 4.22 -21.16
N GLU A 45 -4.25 4.59 -21.08
CA GLU A 45 -3.16 3.89 -21.73
C GLU A 45 -2.69 2.73 -20.85
N TYR A 46 -2.17 1.67 -21.44
CA TYR A 46 -1.63 0.54 -20.70
C TYR A 46 -0.10 0.55 -20.78
N LEU A 47 0.55 0.41 -19.64
CA LEU A 47 2.00 0.30 -19.58
C LEU A 47 2.41 -1.12 -19.97
N GLU A 48 2.95 -1.26 -21.17
CA GLU A 48 3.40 -2.56 -21.70
C GLU A 48 4.93 -2.55 -21.87
N ASN A 49 5.60 -3.56 -21.35
CA ASN A 49 7.06 -3.74 -21.45
C ASN A 49 7.89 -2.47 -21.14
N PRO A 50 7.71 -1.87 -19.94
CA PRO A 50 8.36 -0.60 -19.62
C PRO A 50 9.89 -0.70 -19.66
N GLN A 51 10.51 0.33 -20.23
CA GLN A 51 11.96 0.51 -20.20
C GLN A 51 12.41 1.11 -18.86
N GLY A 52 11.51 1.86 -18.20
CA GLY A 52 11.72 2.42 -16.88
C GLY A 52 12.45 3.76 -16.86
N GLU A 53 12.37 4.56 -17.93
CA GLU A 53 12.76 5.96 -17.85
C GLU A 53 11.70 6.73 -17.06
N ILE A 54 12.12 7.52 -16.05
CA ILE A 54 11.20 8.34 -15.24
C ILE A 54 11.67 9.79 -15.27
N ILE A 55 10.75 10.71 -15.55
CA ILE A 55 11.04 12.14 -15.62
C ILE A 55 10.05 12.92 -14.76
N PHE A 56 10.55 13.60 -13.74
CA PHE A 56 9.84 14.66 -13.03
C PHE A 56 10.16 15.98 -13.71
N ASP A 57 9.14 16.69 -14.19
CA ASP A 57 9.26 17.97 -14.89
C ASP A 57 8.47 19.04 -14.11
N GLN A 58 9.20 19.95 -13.44
CA GLN A 58 8.68 21.05 -12.64
C GLN A 58 7.61 20.62 -11.61
N VAL A 59 7.78 19.42 -11.03
CA VAL A 59 6.78 18.86 -10.13
C VAL A 59 6.70 19.63 -8.83
N ALA A 60 5.49 20.02 -8.46
CA ALA A 60 5.16 20.48 -7.11
C ALA A 60 4.19 19.51 -6.44
N PHE A 61 4.38 19.31 -5.14
CA PHE A 61 3.53 18.40 -4.37
C PHE A 61 3.33 18.86 -2.92
N ARG A 62 2.12 18.62 -2.41
CA ARG A 62 1.71 18.74 -1.00
C ARG A 62 0.69 17.65 -0.67
N TYR A 63 0.72 17.09 0.54
CA TYR A 63 -0.25 16.07 0.95
C TYR A 63 -1.66 16.62 1.11
N ASN A 64 -1.81 17.82 1.68
CA ASN A 64 -3.09 18.50 1.82
C ASN A 64 -2.97 19.95 1.35
N LYS A 65 -4.07 20.54 0.87
CA LYS A 65 -4.12 21.91 0.36
C LYS A 65 -3.58 22.96 1.35
N ASP A 66 -3.79 22.71 2.65
CA ASP A 66 -3.42 23.61 3.74
C ASP A 66 -2.01 23.36 4.31
N THR A 67 -1.29 22.36 3.79
CA THR A 67 0.05 22.02 4.27
C THR A 67 1.16 22.66 3.43
N ARG A 68 2.35 22.76 4.04
CA ARG A 68 3.55 23.23 3.34
C ARG A 68 3.85 22.32 2.15
N SER A 69 4.16 22.94 1.00
CA SER A 69 4.64 22.22 -0.18
C SER A 69 5.93 21.45 0.15
N ILE A 70 5.93 20.15 -0.14
CA ILE A 70 7.07 19.24 0.05
C ILE A 70 8.03 19.33 -1.13
N LEU A 71 7.48 19.28 -2.36
CA LEU A 71 8.23 19.49 -3.57
C LEU A 71 7.82 20.83 -4.21
N LYS A 72 8.79 21.57 -4.73
CA LYS A 72 8.59 22.84 -5.42
C LYS A 72 9.48 22.86 -6.65
N HIS A 73 8.86 22.89 -7.83
CA HIS A 73 9.59 22.90 -9.12
C HIS A 73 10.70 21.86 -9.17
N PHE A 74 10.34 20.62 -8.79
CA PHE A 74 11.28 19.52 -8.70
C PHE A 74 11.49 18.87 -10.06
N ASP A 75 12.75 18.83 -10.48
CA ASP A 75 13.20 18.21 -11.70
C ASP A 75 14.10 17.02 -11.40
N LEU A 76 13.82 15.87 -11.99
CA LEU A 76 14.66 14.68 -11.88
C LEU A 76 14.46 13.82 -13.14
N LYS A 77 15.57 13.39 -13.73
CA LYS A 77 15.55 12.36 -14.78
C LYS A 77 16.25 11.10 -14.30
N ILE A 78 15.52 9.98 -14.34
CA ILE A 78 16.02 8.64 -14.08
C ILE A 78 16.08 7.91 -15.42
N PRO A 79 17.28 7.67 -15.98
CA PRO A 79 17.40 6.94 -17.23
C PRO A 79 16.98 5.48 -17.09
N ALA A 80 16.45 4.89 -18.15
CA ALA A 80 16.11 3.48 -18.23
C ALA A 80 17.25 2.55 -17.77
N GLY A 81 16.93 1.52 -17.00
CA GLY A 81 17.87 0.52 -16.52
C GLY A 81 18.95 1.04 -15.55
N LYS A 82 18.81 2.24 -15.00
CA LYS A 82 19.76 2.78 -14.03
C LYS A 82 19.24 2.70 -12.61
N MET A 83 20.14 2.41 -11.68
CA MET A 83 19.91 2.52 -10.25
C MET A 83 20.27 3.93 -9.80
N ILE A 84 19.38 4.58 -9.06
CA ILE A 84 19.65 5.87 -8.43
C ILE A 84 19.46 5.78 -6.91
N ALA A 85 20.18 6.59 -6.18
CA ALA A 85 20.00 6.77 -4.74
C ALA A 85 19.62 8.22 -4.44
N LEU A 86 18.50 8.41 -3.75
CA LEU A 86 18.08 9.72 -3.24
C LEU A 86 18.69 9.93 -1.86
N VAL A 87 19.60 10.90 -1.76
CA VAL A 87 20.34 11.23 -0.52
C VAL A 87 19.91 12.60 -0.02
N GLY A 88 19.76 12.75 1.28
CA GLY A 88 19.40 14.02 1.90
C GLY A 88 18.84 13.84 3.32
N PRO A 89 18.64 14.94 4.07
CA PRO A 89 18.13 14.92 5.44
C PRO A 89 16.71 14.32 5.51
N SER A 90 16.29 13.92 6.71
CA SER A 90 14.92 13.46 6.94
C SER A 90 13.91 14.58 6.62
N GLY A 91 12.77 14.22 6.03
CA GLY A 91 11.69 15.17 5.71
C GLY A 91 11.90 15.99 4.42
N VAL A 92 12.97 15.78 3.65
CA VAL A 92 13.22 16.51 2.39
C VAL A 92 12.34 16.05 1.21
N GLY A 93 11.55 14.98 1.38
CA GLY A 93 10.64 14.48 0.35
C GLY A 93 11.10 13.23 -0.40
N LYS A 94 12.16 12.53 0.04
CA LYS A 94 12.63 11.29 -0.62
C LYS A 94 11.55 10.21 -0.74
N THR A 95 10.86 9.92 0.35
CA THR A 95 9.75 8.97 0.38
C THR A 95 8.59 9.44 -0.50
N THR A 96 8.32 10.74 -0.50
CA THR A 96 7.29 11.34 -1.35
C THR A 96 7.58 11.13 -2.83
N ILE A 97 8.83 11.35 -3.27
CA ILE A 97 9.24 11.11 -4.67
C ILE A 97 8.94 9.64 -5.06
N ALA A 98 9.33 8.68 -4.19
CA ALA A 98 9.05 7.26 -4.44
C ALA A 98 7.56 6.93 -4.48
N GLN A 99 6.72 7.62 -3.70
CA GLN A 99 5.27 7.41 -3.64
C GLN A 99 4.51 8.05 -4.82
N LEU A 100 5.07 9.08 -5.45
CA LEU A 100 4.47 9.71 -6.63
C LEU A 100 4.60 8.84 -7.89
N ILE A 101 5.66 8.03 -8.00
CA ILE A 101 5.88 7.18 -9.19
C ILE A 101 4.74 6.17 -9.40
N PRO A 102 4.27 5.39 -8.39
CA PRO A 102 3.11 4.52 -8.54
C PRO A 102 1.76 5.26 -8.44
N ARG A 103 1.80 6.60 -8.47
CA ARG A 103 0.61 7.45 -8.37
C ARG A 103 -0.23 7.10 -7.12
N PHE A 104 0.43 7.01 -5.94
CA PHE A 104 -0.27 6.90 -4.66
C PHE A 104 -0.86 8.25 -4.23
N TYR A 105 -0.33 9.34 -4.79
CA TYR A 105 -0.81 10.71 -4.62
C TYR A 105 -0.76 11.44 -5.95
N GLU A 106 -1.68 12.40 -6.15
CA GLU A 106 -1.65 13.29 -7.30
C GLU A 106 -0.68 14.45 -7.11
N ILE A 107 0.10 14.76 -8.13
CA ILE A 107 0.97 15.94 -8.13
C ILE A 107 0.12 17.22 -8.15
N SER A 108 0.57 18.26 -7.45
CA SER A 108 -0.15 19.55 -7.39
C SER A 108 0.02 20.37 -8.67
N SER A 109 1.19 20.29 -9.30
CA SER A 109 1.51 20.90 -10.61
C SER A 109 2.76 20.27 -11.21
N GLY A 110 3.03 20.55 -12.49
CA GLY A 110 4.08 19.92 -13.27
C GLY A 110 3.63 18.62 -13.89
N ASN A 111 4.58 17.80 -14.34
CA ASN A 111 4.30 16.52 -14.98
C ASN A 111 5.27 15.44 -14.50
N LEU A 112 4.78 14.21 -14.45
CA LEU A 112 5.57 13.03 -14.16
C LEU A 112 5.38 12.03 -15.30
N TYR A 113 6.47 11.68 -15.97
CA TYR A 113 6.45 10.79 -17.11
C TYR A 113 7.13 9.47 -16.78
N ILE A 114 6.57 8.37 -17.29
CA ILE A 114 7.21 7.06 -17.36
C ILE A 114 7.25 6.67 -18.85
N ASP A 115 8.45 6.38 -19.35
CA ASP A 115 8.69 6.04 -20.76
C ASP A 115 8.05 7.03 -21.75
N GLY A 116 8.07 8.32 -21.40
CA GLY A 116 7.57 9.42 -22.22
C GLY A 116 6.07 9.72 -22.08
N THR A 117 5.28 8.88 -21.42
CA THR A 117 3.84 9.08 -21.18
C THR A 117 3.60 9.59 -19.75
N ASP A 118 2.72 10.57 -19.60
CA ASP A 118 2.33 11.10 -18.29
C ASP A 118 1.64 10.01 -17.45
N VAL A 119 2.03 9.87 -16.18
CA VAL A 119 1.47 8.84 -15.29
C VAL A 119 -0.04 8.95 -15.11
N ARG A 120 -0.62 10.13 -15.34
CA ARG A 120 -2.08 10.36 -15.27
C ARG A 120 -2.84 9.75 -16.44
N SER A 121 -2.16 9.46 -17.54
CA SER A 121 -2.76 8.82 -18.72
C SER A 121 -2.85 7.30 -18.59
N TYR A 122 -2.06 6.70 -17.67
CA TYR A 122 -2.06 5.25 -17.52
C TYR A 122 -3.26 4.74 -16.73
N ASP A 123 -3.69 3.51 -17.06
CA ASP A 123 -4.51 2.68 -16.18
C ASP A 123 -3.74 2.40 -14.88
N LEU A 124 -4.36 2.66 -13.73
CA LEU A 124 -3.71 2.53 -12.41
C LEU A 124 -3.27 1.10 -12.11
N HIS A 125 -4.06 0.12 -12.52
CA HIS A 125 -3.71 -1.28 -12.30
C HIS A 125 -2.51 -1.67 -13.17
N SER A 126 -2.53 -1.30 -14.46
CA SER A 126 -1.42 -1.52 -15.38
C SER A 126 -0.14 -0.84 -14.89
N LEU A 127 -0.18 0.43 -14.52
CA LEU A 127 0.95 1.17 -13.96
C LEU A 127 1.54 0.47 -12.74
N ARG A 128 0.70 0.20 -11.74
CA ARG A 128 1.13 -0.38 -10.47
C ARG A 128 1.58 -1.84 -10.60
N SER A 129 1.07 -2.60 -11.59
CA SER A 129 1.49 -3.97 -11.82
C SER A 129 2.96 -4.09 -12.23
N HIS A 130 3.53 -3.06 -12.86
CA HIS A 130 4.93 -3.01 -13.29
C HIS A 130 5.87 -2.33 -12.28
N ILE A 131 5.34 -1.79 -11.18
CA ILE A 131 6.14 -1.11 -10.16
C ILE A 131 6.15 -1.94 -8.88
N GLY A 132 7.33 -2.35 -8.44
CA GLY A 132 7.51 -2.92 -7.10
C GLY A 132 7.84 -1.83 -6.09
N TYR A 133 7.05 -1.72 -5.03
CA TYR A 133 7.25 -0.73 -3.98
C TYR A 133 7.51 -1.42 -2.64
N VAL A 134 8.70 -1.21 -2.08
CA VAL A 134 9.06 -1.74 -0.76
C VAL A 134 9.06 -0.61 0.25
N GLN A 135 8.15 -0.70 1.23
CA GLN A 135 8.01 0.30 2.28
C GLN A 135 9.09 0.15 3.36
N GLN A 136 9.44 1.25 4.00
CA GLN A 136 10.35 1.25 5.16
C GLN A 136 9.70 0.54 6.36
N ASP A 137 8.43 0.85 6.65
CA ASP A 137 7.63 0.20 7.68
C ASP A 137 6.78 -0.88 7.04
N VAL A 138 7.24 -2.11 7.13
CA VAL A 138 6.60 -3.27 6.49
C VAL A 138 5.44 -3.76 7.35
N THR A 139 4.25 -3.80 6.75
CA THR A 139 3.08 -4.46 7.34
C THR A 139 3.13 -5.95 7.10
N ILE A 140 3.10 -6.72 8.19
CA ILE A 140 2.87 -8.16 8.18
C ILE A 140 1.40 -8.38 8.57
N PHE A 141 0.65 -9.00 7.68
CA PHE A 141 -0.75 -9.35 7.93
C PHE A 141 -0.82 -10.55 8.88
N TRP A 142 -1.87 -10.61 9.68
CA TRP A 142 -2.14 -11.80 10.46
C TRP A 142 -2.43 -12.99 9.52
N GLY A 143 -1.67 -14.06 9.69
CA GLY A 143 -1.72 -15.23 8.83
C GLY A 143 -0.39 -15.96 8.81
N THR A 144 -0.21 -16.93 7.92
CA THR A 144 1.04 -17.66 7.76
C THR A 144 2.10 -16.84 7.02
N ILE A 145 3.37 -17.23 7.13
CA ILE A 145 4.45 -16.64 6.32
C ILE A 145 4.17 -16.87 4.84
N ARG A 146 3.68 -18.05 4.46
CA ARG A 146 3.28 -18.39 3.09
C ARG A 146 2.24 -17.40 2.56
N GLU A 147 1.14 -17.22 3.28
CA GLU A 147 0.08 -16.26 2.90
C GLU A 147 0.62 -14.85 2.77
N ASN A 148 1.50 -14.44 3.69
CA ASN A 148 2.12 -13.13 3.64
C ASN A 148 2.99 -12.93 2.39
N ILE A 149 3.71 -13.95 1.90
CA ILE A 149 4.48 -13.86 0.67
C ILE A 149 3.54 -13.90 -0.55
N GLU A 150 2.51 -14.75 -0.52
CA GLU A 150 1.52 -14.91 -1.58
C GLU A 150 0.76 -13.61 -1.94
N TYR A 151 0.69 -12.63 -1.04
CA TYR A 151 0.18 -11.30 -1.36
C TYR A 151 0.90 -10.62 -2.54
N GLY A 152 2.11 -11.03 -2.88
CA GLY A 152 2.81 -10.55 -4.08
C GLY A 152 2.13 -11.00 -5.38
N LYS A 153 1.61 -12.24 -5.38
CA LYS A 153 0.88 -12.86 -6.51
C LYS A 153 -0.10 -13.88 -5.96
N ILE A 154 -1.35 -13.49 -5.87
CA ILE A 154 -2.41 -14.37 -5.35
C ILE A 154 -2.56 -15.60 -6.25
N GLY A 155 -2.56 -16.78 -5.64
CA GLY A 155 -2.61 -18.06 -6.35
C GLY A 155 -1.28 -18.55 -6.88
N ALA A 156 -0.16 -17.97 -6.43
CA ALA A 156 1.19 -18.48 -6.71
C ALA A 156 1.35 -19.92 -6.18
N SER A 157 2.08 -20.73 -6.91
CA SER A 157 2.45 -22.07 -6.45
C SER A 157 3.42 -21.99 -5.25
N PHE A 158 3.46 -23.05 -4.44
CA PHE A 158 4.38 -23.11 -3.31
C PHE A 158 5.84 -22.98 -3.76
N ASP A 159 6.21 -23.58 -4.91
CA ASP A 159 7.55 -23.49 -5.45
C ASP A 159 7.93 -22.05 -5.84
N GLU A 160 7.01 -21.28 -6.43
CA GLU A 160 7.22 -19.85 -6.71
C GLU A 160 7.44 -19.05 -5.42
N ILE A 161 6.68 -19.35 -4.37
CA ILE A 161 6.81 -18.70 -3.05
C ILE A 161 8.19 -19.00 -2.44
N VAL A 162 8.64 -20.25 -2.51
CA VAL A 162 9.97 -20.68 -2.02
C VAL A 162 11.09 -19.97 -2.79
N GLU A 163 11.02 -19.91 -4.12
CA GLU A 163 12.02 -19.21 -4.92
C GLU A 163 12.07 -17.71 -4.64
N ALA A 164 10.91 -17.08 -4.44
CA ALA A 164 10.84 -15.68 -4.02
C ALA A 164 11.48 -15.46 -2.64
N ALA A 165 11.24 -16.38 -1.69
CA ALA A 165 11.85 -16.33 -0.36
C ALA A 165 13.37 -16.54 -0.40
N LYS A 166 13.87 -17.43 -1.26
CA LYS A 166 15.32 -17.61 -1.51
C LYS A 166 15.93 -16.34 -2.09
N SER A 167 15.28 -15.74 -3.08
CA SER A 167 15.74 -14.49 -3.70
C SER A 167 15.80 -13.33 -2.71
N ALA A 168 14.90 -13.31 -1.74
CA ALA A 168 14.88 -12.33 -0.64
C ALA A 168 15.84 -12.69 0.52
N GLY A 169 16.48 -13.86 0.51
CA GLY A 169 17.39 -14.33 1.56
C GLY A 169 16.71 -14.60 2.89
N ILE A 170 15.45 -15.06 2.88
CA ILE A 170 14.70 -15.40 4.12
C ILE A 170 14.33 -16.87 4.21
N HIS A 171 14.53 -17.66 3.16
CA HIS A 171 14.17 -19.07 3.12
C HIS A 171 14.75 -19.88 4.28
N ASP A 172 16.06 -19.79 4.53
CA ASP A 172 16.74 -20.55 5.58
C ASP A 172 16.19 -20.23 6.99
N PHE A 173 15.83 -18.95 7.22
CA PHE A 173 15.16 -18.57 8.46
C PHE A 173 13.78 -19.23 8.57
N ILE A 174 12.99 -19.22 7.50
CA ILE A 174 11.65 -19.84 7.49
C ILE A 174 11.77 -21.35 7.78
N GLU A 175 12.67 -22.04 7.12
CA GLU A 175 12.93 -23.48 7.32
C GLU A 175 13.42 -23.80 8.75
N SER A 176 14.04 -22.85 9.44
CA SER A 176 14.46 -23.03 10.84
C SER A 176 13.32 -22.96 11.84
N LEU A 177 12.12 -22.51 11.43
CA LEU A 177 10.95 -22.43 12.28
C LEU A 177 10.24 -23.80 12.38
N PRO A 178 9.63 -24.14 13.51
CA PRO A 178 8.98 -25.45 13.70
C PRO A 178 7.91 -25.77 12.66
N GLU A 179 7.17 -24.76 12.19
CA GLU A 179 6.09 -24.89 11.21
C GLU A 179 6.47 -24.35 9.83
N GLY A 180 7.75 -23.96 9.64
CA GLY A 180 8.25 -23.45 8.37
C GLY A 180 7.39 -22.34 7.79
N TYR A 181 6.98 -22.48 6.54
CA TYR A 181 6.11 -21.54 5.84
C TYR A 181 4.71 -21.40 6.43
N GLU A 182 4.22 -22.40 7.16
CA GLU A 182 2.91 -22.37 7.83
C GLU A 182 2.97 -21.68 9.20
N THR A 183 4.12 -21.17 9.60
CA THR A 183 4.26 -20.42 10.86
C THR A 183 3.38 -19.19 10.85
N MET A 184 2.52 -19.07 11.87
CA MET A 184 1.64 -17.91 12.05
C MET A 184 2.43 -16.67 12.48
N VAL A 185 2.23 -15.55 11.82
CA VAL A 185 2.87 -14.26 12.08
C VAL A 185 1.82 -13.13 12.19
N GLY A 186 2.23 -11.94 12.62
CA GLY A 186 1.35 -10.81 12.86
C GLY A 186 1.13 -10.55 14.34
N GLU A 187 0.05 -9.85 14.73
CA GLU A 187 -0.16 -9.39 16.12
C GLU A 187 -0.23 -10.50 17.18
N ARG A 188 -0.64 -11.71 16.79
CA ARG A 188 -0.82 -12.87 17.70
C ARG A 188 0.07 -14.05 17.35
N GLY A 189 0.97 -13.90 16.36
CA GLY A 189 1.88 -14.95 15.92
C GLY A 189 3.32 -14.70 16.36
N VAL A 190 4.26 -15.40 15.72
CA VAL A 190 5.70 -15.22 15.96
C VAL A 190 6.12 -13.79 15.67
N MET A 191 6.83 -13.16 16.61
CA MET A 191 7.36 -11.82 16.44
C MET A 191 8.57 -11.83 15.53
N LEU A 192 8.44 -11.20 14.35
CA LEU A 192 9.52 -11.04 13.39
C LEU A 192 10.35 -9.79 13.70
N SER A 193 11.66 -9.87 13.54
CA SER A 193 12.53 -8.71 13.56
C SER A 193 12.27 -7.77 12.37
N GLY A 194 12.69 -6.52 12.46
CA GLY A 194 12.54 -5.56 11.36
C GLY A 194 13.15 -6.06 10.04
N GLY A 195 14.33 -6.67 10.10
CA GLY A 195 15.00 -7.24 8.93
C GLY A 195 14.26 -8.44 8.31
N GLN A 196 13.64 -9.30 9.14
CA GLN A 196 12.81 -10.42 8.68
C GLN A 196 11.53 -9.90 7.99
N LYS A 197 10.87 -8.91 8.56
CA LYS A 197 9.71 -8.24 7.94
C LYS A 197 10.07 -7.65 6.57
N GLN A 198 11.19 -6.95 6.48
CA GLN A 198 11.67 -6.40 5.20
C GLN A 198 11.93 -7.47 4.15
N ARG A 199 12.55 -8.60 4.53
CA ARG A 199 12.79 -9.71 3.60
C ARG A 199 11.50 -10.39 3.14
N ILE A 200 10.49 -10.53 4.00
CA ILE A 200 9.14 -10.98 3.58
C ILE A 200 8.54 -10.00 2.57
N SER A 201 8.67 -8.69 2.78
CA SER A 201 8.23 -7.70 1.79
C SER A 201 8.99 -7.79 0.47
N LEU A 202 10.29 -8.05 0.52
CA LEU A 202 11.09 -8.32 -0.68
C LEU A 202 10.63 -9.60 -1.39
N SER A 203 10.26 -10.66 -0.65
CA SER A 203 9.70 -11.87 -1.24
C SER A 203 8.42 -11.59 -2.01
N ARG A 204 7.53 -10.74 -1.48
CA ARG A 204 6.33 -10.27 -2.21
C ARG A 204 6.69 -9.60 -3.54
N PHE A 205 7.77 -8.82 -3.54
CA PHE A 205 8.26 -8.15 -4.74
C PHE A 205 8.82 -9.13 -5.77
N PHE A 206 9.63 -10.11 -5.33
CA PHE A 206 10.20 -11.12 -6.23
C PHE A 206 9.17 -12.11 -6.77
N LEU A 207 8.04 -12.26 -6.09
CA LEU A 207 6.95 -13.14 -6.50
C LEU A 207 6.05 -12.49 -7.56
N LYS A 208 6.01 -11.15 -7.63
CA LYS A 208 5.19 -10.36 -8.55
C LYS A 208 5.66 -10.49 -10.00
#